data_e8769cfd022b449e6765ab0b494797b7
#
_entry.id   e8769cfd022b449e6765ab0b494797b7
#
_cell.length_a   1.000
_cell.length_b   1.000
_cell.length_c   1.000
_cell.angle_alpha   90.00
_cell.angle_beta   90.00
_cell.angle_gamma   90.00
#
_symmetry.space_group_name_H-M   'P 1'
#
loop_
_entity.id
_entity.type
_entity.pdbx_description
1 polymer ?
#
loop_
_entity_poly.entity_id
_entity_poly.type
_entity_poly.pdbx_seq_one_letter_code
_entity_poly.pdbx_strand_id
1 'polypeptide(L)'
;MSPARIGPGRNPLRDPRDRRMRRIAGPCGLVIFGVTGDLARKKLMPAVYDLTNRGLLPPGFALTGFARRDWATQDFAQIVHDSVKEYARTPFREATWRQLSEGIRFVAGTFDDEDAFDRLRDTVEELDVTRGTGGNHAFYLSVPPASFPVVCEQLARSGLSQPHDGTWRRVVIEKPFGHDLASARELNDIVSQVFRPDDIFRIDHYLGKETVQNLLALRFANQLFEPIWNSNYVDHVQITMAEDIGIAGRAGYYDGIGAARDVIQNHLMQLLALTAMEEPVSFDAAALRAEKTKVLSAVRLPRDLGKHSARGQYEGGWQGGEKVAGYLEEEGFNPGSITETYAAVRVDIDTRRWAGVPFYLRTGKRLGRRVTEIAVVFKRAPHLPFESEDTSELGQNAIVIRVQPDEGVTVRFGAKVPGTQMEVRDVTMDFGYYHAFTETSPEAYERLILDVLLGDPPLFPQHEEVELSWQILDPVIEYWAKQGRPDPYPPGSWGPASADAMMARDGRTWRQP
;
A
#
# COMPACT_ATOMS: atom_id res chain seq x y z
N MET A 1 6.78 -32.61 -38.68
CA MET A 1 7.66 -32.46 -37.51
C MET A 1 7.24 -31.16 -36.82
N SER A 2 6.49 -31.25 -35.72
CA SER A 2 6.13 -30.07 -34.93
C SER A 2 7.38 -29.47 -34.26
N PRO A 3 7.54 -28.16 -34.24
CA PRO A 3 8.65 -27.55 -33.51
C PRO A 3 8.49 -27.85 -32.02
N ALA A 4 9.54 -28.38 -31.42
CA ALA A 4 9.61 -28.63 -29.99
C ALA A 4 9.32 -27.32 -29.26
N ARG A 5 8.31 -27.29 -28.38
CA ARG A 5 8.08 -26.20 -27.41
C ARG A 5 9.34 -26.14 -26.55
N ILE A 6 10.13 -25.09 -26.75
CA ILE A 6 11.22 -24.72 -25.84
C ILE A 6 10.51 -24.35 -24.54
N GLY A 7 10.59 -25.19 -23.53
CA GLY A 7 10.13 -24.87 -22.19
C GLY A 7 10.89 -23.63 -21.68
N PRO A 8 10.34 -22.87 -20.72
CA PRO A 8 10.98 -21.68 -20.21
C PRO A 8 12.42 -22.00 -19.79
N GLY A 9 13.39 -21.41 -20.50
CA GLY A 9 14.81 -21.65 -20.28
C GLY A 9 15.15 -21.39 -18.81
N ARG A 10 15.89 -22.32 -18.19
CA ARG A 10 16.36 -22.12 -16.81
C ARG A 10 17.19 -20.84 -16.78
N ASN A 11 16.73 -19.82 -16.05
CA ASN A 11 17.52 -18.63 -15.81
C ASN A 11 18.77 -19.03 -14.99
N PRO A 12 19.99 -18.90 -15.53
CA PRO A 12 21.21 -19.34 -14.86
C PRO A 12 21.52 -18.55 -13.57
N LEU A 13 20.93 -17.38 -13.39
CA LEU A 13 21.10 -16.55 -12.19
C LEU A 13 20.16 -16.91 -11.05
N ARG A 14 19.18 -17.79 -11.29
CA ARG A 14 18.23 -18.16 -10.24
C ARG A 14 18.92 -19.04 -9.20
N ASP A 15 18.82 -18.62 -7.93
CA ASP A 15 19.17 -19.48 -6.80
C ASP A 15 18.11 -20.58 -6.64
N PRO A 16 18.46 -21.88 -6.83
CA PRO A 16 17.51 -23.00 -6.69
C PRO A 16 16.92 -23.12 -5.27
N ARG A 17 17.54 -22.48 -4.28
CA ARG A 17 17.12 -22.48 -2.87
C ARG A 17 16.13 -21.37 -2.54
N ASP A 18 16.05 -20.33 -3.39
CA ASP A 18 15.07 -19.25 -3.19
C ASP A 18 13.68 -19.73 -3.62
N ARG A 19 12.86 -20.10 -2.63
CA ARG A 19 11.48 -20.58 -2.83
C ARG A 19 10.43 -19.50 -2.60
N ARG A 20 10.82 -18.27 -2.23
CA ARG A 20 9.92 -17.19 -1.86
C ARG A 20 9.07 -16.68 -3.01
N MET A 21 9.63 -16.71 -4.21
CA MET A 21 8.92 -16.32 -5.43
C MET A 21 9.12 -17.42 -6.48
N ARG A 22 8.09 -18.25 -6.67
CA ARG A 22 8.18 -19.43 -7.55
C ARG A 22 7.98 -19.11 -9.03
N ARG A 23 7.32 -17.98 -9.35
CA ARG A 23 6.98 -17.60 -10.72
C ARG A 23 8.06 -16.70 -11.30
N ILE A 24 8.43 -16.96 -12.54
CA ILE A 24 9.45 -16.21 -13.30
C ILE A 24 8.73 -15.48 -14.42
N ALA A 25 8.99 -14.18 -14.57
CA ALA A 25 8.44 -13.42 -15.68
C ALA A 25 8.94 -13.98 -17.03
N GLY A 26 8.03 -14.02 -18.00
CA GLY A 26 8.37 -14.32 -19.40
C GLY A 26 9.17 -13.18 -20.05
N PRO A 27 9.54 -13.29 -21.33
CA PRO A 27 10.17 -12.21 -22.08
C PRO A 27 9.39 -10.91 -21.96
N CYS A 28 10.03 -9.83 -21.47
CA CYS A 28 9.36 -8.55 -21.27
C CYS A 28 10.34 -7.41 -21.01
N GLY A 29 9.82 -6.17 -21.10
CA GLY A 29 10.47 -4.93 -20.70
C GLY A 29 9.62 -4.08 -19.77
N LEU A 30 10.28 -3.17 -19.04
CA LEU A 30 9.67 -2.18 -18.18
C LEU A 30 10.12 -0.79 -18.58
N VAL A 31 9.17 0.07 -18.91
CA VAL A 31 9.40 1.50 -19.18
C VAL A 31 8.97 2.28 -17.95
N ILE A 32 9.86 3.09 -17.37
CA ILE A 32 9.55 3.92 -16.20
C ILE A 32 9.53 5.38 -16.63
N PHE A 33 8.36 6.02 -16.57
CA PHE A 33 8.21 7.46 -16.72
C PHE A 33 8.55 8.15 -15.39
N GLY A 34 9.32 9.24 -15.45
CA GLY A 34 9.71 9.97 -14.25
C GLY A 34 10.83 9.33 -13.44
N VAL A 35 11.79 8.68 -14.12
CA VAL A 35 12.93 7.99 -13.48
C VAL A 35 13.85 8.87 -12.62
N THR A 36 13.71 10.19 -12.69
CA THR A 36 14.47 11.14 -11.85
C THR A 36 13.89 11.31 -10.45
N GLY A 37 12.71 10.74 -10.20
CA GLY A 37 12.02 10.83 -8.91
C GLY A 37 12.58 9.89 -7.85
N ASP A 38 12.33 10.23 -6.58
CA ASP A 38 12.75 9.44 -5.41
C ASP A 38 12.22 8.01 -5.42
N LEU A 39 10.97 7.82 -5.87
CA LEU A 39 10.37 6.48 -5.95
C LEU A 39 11.15 5.57 -6.90
N ALA A 40 11.46 6.06 -8.10
CA ALA A 40 12.24 5.30 -9.06
C ALA A 40 13.63 4.96 -8.49
N ARG A 41 14.32 5.95 -7.92
CA ARG A 41 15.67 5.77 -7.37
C ARG A 41 15.68 4.84 -6.16
N LYS A 42 14.81 5.06 -5.17
CA LYS A 42 14.90 4.37 -3.87
C LYS A 42 14.16 3.03 -3.85
N LYS A 43 13.27 2.78 -4.82
CA LYS A 43 12.38 1.62 -4.82
C LYS A 43 12.38 0.84 -6.14
N LEU A 44 12.05 1.47 -7.27
CA LEU A 44 11.80 0.72 -8.50
C LEU A 44 13.09 0.14 -9.11
N MET A 45 14.15 0.94 -9.25
CA MET A 45 15.44 0.47 -9.78
C MET A 45 16.06 -0.62 -8.90
N PRO A 46 16.13 -0.46 -7.55
CA PRO A 46 16.60 -1.53 -6.67
C PRO A 46 15.74 -2.79 -6.74
N ALA A 47 14.41 -2.67 -6.82
CA ALA A 47 13.51 -3.83 -6.92
C ALA A 47 13.74 -4.61 -8.22
N VAL A 48 13.93 -3.92 -9.35
CA VAL A 48 14.27 -4.57 -10.64
C VAL A 48 15.59 -5.33 -10.53
N TYR A 49 16.62 -4.74 -9.89
CA TYR A 49 17.88 -5.43 -9.67
C TYR A 49 17.70 -6.65 -8.75
N ASP A 50 17.00 -6.51 -7.63
CA ASP A 50 16.77 -7.60 -6.68
C ASP A 50 16.03 -8.77 -7.35
N LEU A 51 15.02 -8.48 -8.18
CA LEU A 51 14.33 -9.50 -8.99
C LEU A 51 15.28 -10.17 -9.99
N THR A 52 16.13 -9.39 -10.66
CA THR A 52 17.14 -9.92 -11.59
C THR A 52 18.14 -10.83 -10.87
N ASN A 53 18.64 -10.36 -9.71
CA ASN A 53 19.63 -11.09 -8.90
C ASN A 53 19.08 -12.40 -8.31
N ARG A 54 17.77 -12.48 -8.11
CA ARG A 54 17.05 -13.71 -7.72
C ARG A 54 16.70 -14.61 -8.90
N GLY A 55 16.95 -14.16 -10.12
CA GLY A 55 16.63 -14.90 -11.35
C GLY A 55 15.12 -14.99 -11.63
N LEU A 56 14.35 -13.98 -11.22
CA LEU A 56 12.90 -13.91 -11.40
C LEU A 56 12.51 -13.11 -12.64
N LEU A 57 13.45 -12.36 -13.23
CA LEU A 57 13.30 -11.72 -14.53
C LEU A 57 14.00 -12.53 -15.63
N PRO A 58 13.53 -12.45 -16.89
CA PRO A 58 14.16 -13.15 -18.00
C PRO A 58 15.57 -12.58 -18.27
N PRO A 59 16.51 -13.40 -18.81
CA PRO A 59 17.86 -12.92 -19.14
C PRO A 59 17.88 -11.71 -20.09
N GLY A 60 16.91 -11.62 -20.99
CA GLY A 60 16.74 -10.52 -21.94
C GLY A 60 15.87 -9.37 -21.41
N PHE A 61 15.60 -9.30 -20.10
CA PHE A 61 14.82 -8.20 -19.54
C PHE A 61 15.40 -6.83 -19.93
N ALA A 62 14.52 -5.90 -20.27
CA ALA A 62 14.88 -4.52 -20.64
C ALA A 62 14.27 -3.51 -19.68
N LEU A 63 15.08 -2.50 -19.31
CA LEU A 63 14.67 -1.38 -18.48
C LEU A 63 14.87 -0.08 -19.25
N THR A 64 13.78 0.62 -19.56
CA THR A 64 13.83 1.92 -20.25
C THR A 64 13.41 3.03 -19.30
N GLY A 65 14.25 4.06 -19.18
CA GLY A 65 13.93 5.27 -18.46
C GLY A 65 13.41 6.36 -19.39
N PHE A 66 12.40 7.11 -18.97
CA PHE A 66 11.88 8.28 -19.69
C PHE A 66 11.82 9.50 -18.75
N ALA A 67 12.50 10.58 -19.09
CA ALA A 67 12.45 11.84 -18.34
C ALA A 67 12.98 13.03 -19.16
N ARG A 68 12.72 14.25 -18.64
CA ARG A 68 13.13 15.52 -19.27
C ARG A 68 14.63 15.82 -19.24
N ARG A 69 15.45 14.98 -18.56
CA ARG A 69 16.89 15.20 -18.48
C ARG A 69 17.56 14.87 -19.80
N ASP A 70 18.52 15.69 -20.20
CA ASP A 70 19.36 15.40 -21.35
C ASP A 70 20.50 14.45 -20.95
N TRP A 71 20.11 13.18 -20.71
CA TRP A 71 21.02 12.10 -20.36
C TRP A 71 21.24 11.17 -21.54
N ALA A 72 22.47 10.69 -21.68
CA ALA A 72 22.71 9.52 -22.52
C ALA A 72 22.31 8.22 -21.76
N THR A 73 22.17 7.13 -22.50
CA THR A 73 21.91 5.82 -21.89
C THR A 73 22.94 5.44 -20.82
N GLN A 74 24.22 5.81 -21.03
CA GLN A 74 25.30 5.55 -20.07
C GLN A 74 25.11 6.32 -18.77
N ASP A 75 24.64 7.57 -18.83
CA ASP A 75 24.37 8.40 -17.63
C ASP A 75 23.23 7.76 -16.81
N PHE A 76 22.18 7.35 -17.48
CA PHE A 76 21.06 6.66 -16.82
C PHE A 76 21.50 5.32 -16.23
N ALA A 77 22.29 4.52 -16.95
CA ALA A 77 22.83 3.26 -16.44
C ALA A 77 23.67 3.48 -15.18
N GLN A 78 24.49 4.56 -15.12
CA GLN A 78 25.23 4.91 -13.92
C GLN A 78 24.32 5.27 -12.74
N ILE A 79 23.24 6.01 -12.98
CA ILE A 79 22.24 6.36 -11.95
C ILE A 79 21.55 5.10 -11.43
N VAL A 80 21.17 4.16 -12.29
CA VAL A 80 20.62 2.87 -11.88
C VAL A 80 21.63 2.08 -11.05
N HIS A 81 22.89 2.04 -11.47
CA HIS A 81 23.96 1.36 -10.74
C HIS A 81 24.14 1.91 -9.32
N ASP A 82 24.21 3.24 -9.18
CA ASP A 82 24.38 3.90 -7.88
C ASP A 82 23.16 3.68 -6.99
N SER A 83 21.97 3.77 -7.55
CA SER A 83 20.71 3.45 -6.87
C SER A 83 20.69 2.00 -6.34
N VAL A 84 21.12 1.05 -7.16
CA VAL A 84 21.20 -0.36 -6.78
C VAL A 84 22.19 -0.57 -5.65
N LYS A 85 23.38 0.04 -5.74
CA LYS A 85 24.39 -0.07 -4.67
C LYS A 85 23.95 0.53 -3.34
N GLU A 86 23.14 1.58 -3.38
CA GLU A 86 22.68 2.28 -2.18
C GLU A 86 21.47 1.60 -1.54
N TYR A 87 20.52 1.08 -2.35
CA TYR A 87 19.19 0.67 -1.87
C TYR A 87 18.81 -0.79 -2.11
N ALA A 88 19.56 -1.56 -2.92
CA ALA A 88 19.23 -2.96 -3.14
C ALA A 88 19.34 -3.78 -1.84
N ARG A 89 18.47 -4.75 -1.68
CA ARG A 89 18.41 -5.61 -0.49
C ARG A 89 19.20 -6.91 -0.67
N THR A 90 19.49 -7.29 -1.90
CA THR A 90 20.36 -8.42 -2.22
C THR A 90 21.79 -7.94 -2.43
N PRO A 91 22.80 -8.78 -2.12
CA PRO A 91 24.20 -8.42 -2.36
C PRO A 91 24.45 -8.05 -3.84
N PHE A 92 25.18 -6.97 -4.07
CA PHE A 92 25.58 -6.58 -5.42
C PHE A 92 26.48 -7.64 -6.06
N ARG A 93 26.13 -8.06 -7.28
CA ARG A 93 26.88 -9.03 -8.09
C ARG A 93 27.17 -8.44 -9.47
N GLU A 94 28.43 -8.40 -9.83
CA GLU A 94 28.89 -7.83 -11.11
C GLU A 94 28.28 -8.54 -12.34
N ALA A 95 28.12 -9.87 -12.26
CA ALA A 95 27.50 -10.64 -13.33
C ALA A 95 26.03 -10.28 -13.56
N THR A 96 25.27 -10.09 -12.47
CA THR A 96 23.87 -9.64 -12.52
C THR A 96 23.76 -8.23 -13.08
N TRP A 97 24.63 -7.34 -12.62
CA TRP A 97 24.66 -5.97 -13.11
C TRP A 97 24.97 -5.90 -14.61
N ARG A 98 26.00 -6.63 -15.06
CA ARG A 98 26.37 -6.68 -16.48
C ARG A 98 25.19 -7.13 -17.35
N GLN A 99 24.50 -8.19 -16.94
CA GLN A 99 23.33 -8.69 -17.66
C GLN A 99 22.19 -7.66 -17.72
N LEU A 100 21.87 -7.01 -16.59
CA LEU A 100 20.82 -5.99 -16.52
C LEU A 100 21.21 -4.74 -17.34
N SER A 101 22.46 -4.28 -17.23
CA SER A 101 22.94 -3.05 -17.87
C SER A 101 22.91 -3.11 -19.40
N GLU A 102 23.04 -4.28 -20.00
CA GLU A 102 22.89 -4.47 -21.45
C GLU A 102 21.48 -4.11 -21.96
N GLY A 103 20.47 -4.30 -21.12
CA GLY A 103 19.06 -4.01 -21.43
C GLY A 103 18.59 -2.60 -21.00
N ILE A 104 19.49 -1.75 -20.48
CA ILE A 104 19.13 -0.39 -20.08
C ILE A 104 19.10 0.53 -21.29
N ARG A 105 18.05 1.34 -21.40
CA ARG A 105 17.92 2.44 -22.37
C ARG A 105 17.36 3.68 -21.69
N PHE A 106 17.61 4.83 -22.29
CA PHE A 106 17.04 6.09 -21.84
C PHE A 106 16.53 6.91 -23.02
N VAL A 107 15.34 7.49 -22.85
CA VAL A 107 14.73 8.41 -23.80
C VAL A 107 14.49 9.76 -23.11
N ALA A 108 15.14 10.80 -23.63
CA ALA A 108 14.95 12.16 -23.17
C ALA A 108 13.71 12.79 -23.83
N GLY A 109 12.84 13.39 -23.04
CA GLY A 109 11.67 14.11 -23.53
C GLY A 109 10.72 14.56 -22.43
N THR A 110 9.84 15.51 -22.75
CA THR A 110 8.70 15.90 -21.92
C THR A 110 7.51 14.98 -22.21
N PHE A 111 6.50 15.01 -21.35
CA PHE A 111 5.35 14.12 -21.51
C PHE A 111 4.40 14.52 -22.65
N ASP A 112 4.58 15.70 -23.21
CA ASP A 112 3.88 16.25 -24.39
C ASP A 112 4.73 16.25 -25.67
N ASP A 113 5.96 15.72 -25.63
CA ASP A 113 6.89 15.65 -26.77
C ASP A 113 6.58 14.41 -27.63
N GLU A 114 5.86 14.61 -28.73
CA GLU A 114 5.51 13.55 -29.68
C GLU A 114 6.73 12.82 -30.25
N ASP A 115 7.79 13.57 -30.61
CA ASP A 115 9.02 13.00 -31.17
C ASP A 115 9.74 12.11 -30.12
N ALA A 116 9.64 12.46 -28.83
CA ALA A 116 10.20 11.60 -27.77
C ALA A 116 9.44 10.29 -27.63
N PHE A 117 8.12 10.30 -27.76
CA PHE A 117 7.33 9.06 -27.75
C PHE A 117 7.56 8.22 -29.00
N ASP A 118 7.82 8.83 -30.16
CA ASP A 118 8.22 8.08 -31.35
C ASP A 118 9.61 7.45 -31.16
N ARG A 119 10.59 8.16 -30.58
CA ARG A 119 11.88 7.58 -30.17
C ARG A 119 11.72 6.47 -29.13
N LEU A 120 10.75 6.60 -28.19
CA LEU A 120 10.47 5.56 -27.23
C LEU A 120 9.92 4.30 -27.92
N ARG A 121 9.02 4.44 -28.89
CA ARG A 121 8.54 3.32 -29.70
C ARG A 121 9.69 2.62 -30.40
N ASP A 122 10.53 3.37 -31.11
CA ASP A 122 11.67 2.82 -31.84
C ASP A 122 12.66 2.11 -30.88
N THR A 123 12.86 2.64 -29.66
CA THR A 123 13.67 2.02 -28.61
C THR A 123 13.06 0.72 -28.11
N VAL A 124 11.75 0.67 -27.90
CA VAL A 124 11.04 -0.54 -27.47
C VAL A 124 11.11 -1.62 -28.53
N GLU A 125 10.91 -1.26 -29.81
CA GLU A 125 11.04 -2.18 -30.95
C GLU A 125 12.49 -2.69 -31.14
N GLU A 126 13.50 -1.83 -30.91
CA GLU A 126 14.91 -2.25 -30.90
C GLU A 126 15.15 -3.31 -29.82
N LEU A 127 14.60 -3.11 -28.62
CA LEU A 127 14.72 -4.04 -27.49
C LEU A 127 13.97 -5.36 -27.75
N ASP A 128 12.85 -5.33 -28.45
CA ASP A 128 12.15 -6.56 -28.88
C ASP A 128 13.05 -7.48 -29.71
N VAL A 129 13.86 -6.88 -30.60
CA VAL A 129 14.79 -7.61 -31.45
C VAL A 129 16.09 -7.97 -30.73
N THR A 130 16.72 -7.02 -30.05
CA THR A 130 18.07 -7.17 -29.50
C THR A 130 18.11 -7.89 -28.15
N ARG A 131 17.06 -7.74 -27.34
CA ARG A 131 16.93 -8.39 -26.03
C ARG A 131 15.90 -9.52 -26.01
N GLY A 132 15.05 -9.61 -27.04
CA GLY A 132 14.02 -10.64 -27.12
C GLY A 132 12.92 -10.45 -26.07
N THR A 133 12.48 -9.22 -25.85
CA THR A 133 11.38 -8.90 -24.91
C THR A 133 10.02 -9.41 -25.41
N GLY A 134 9.96 -9.83 -26.66
CA GLY A 134 8.81 -10.53 -27.24
C GLY A 134 7.58 -9.66 -27.42
N GLY A 135 7.75 -8.36 -27.54
CA GLY A 135 6.65 -7.41 -27.67
C GLY A 135 5.86 -7.19 -26.37
N ASN A 136 6.37 -7.59 -25.21
CA ASN A 136 5.67 -7.46 -23.93
C ASN A 136 6.29 -6.34 -23.08
N HIS A 137 5.52 -5.29 -22.83
CA HIS A 137 6.02 -4.13 -22.10
C HIS A 137 5.04 -3.63 -21.05
N ALA A 138 5.56 -3.30 -19.87
CA ALA A 138 4.83 -2.57 -18.84
C ALA A 138 5.30 -1.11 -18.83
N PHE A 139 4.36 -0.19 -18.70
CA PHE A 139 4.57 1.26 -18.62
C PHE A 139 4.28 1.73 -17.21
N TYR A 140 5.32 2.08 -16.46
CA TYR A 140 5.19 2.50 -15.07
C TYR A 140 5.15 4.03 -14.98
N LEU A 141 4.01 4.59 -14.55
CA LEU A 141 3.79 6.03 -14.45
C LEU A 141 4.21 6.53 -13.05
N SER A 142 5.53 6.72 -12.85
CA SER A 142 6.09 7.36 -11.65
C SER A 142 6.14 8.88 -11.83
N VAL A 143 5.00 9.48 -12.15
CA VAL A 143 4.84 10.89 -12.52
C VAL A 143 3.70 11.54 -11.73
N PRO A 144 3.64 12.87 -11.62
CA PRO A 144 2.51 13.56 -11.01
C PRO A 144 1.18 13.17 -11.67
N PRO A 145 0.07 13.02 -10.92
CA PRO A 145 -1.22 12.63 -11.46
C PRO A 145 -1.73 13.50 -12.61
N ALA A 146 -1.45 14.80 -12.58
CA ALA A 146 -1.79 15.73 -13.65
C ALA A 146 -1.14 15.39 -15.02
N SER A 147 -0.11 14.55 -15.02
CA SER A 147 0.56 14.10 -16.23
C SER A 147 0.01 12.79 -16.80
N PHE A 148 -0.85 12.08 -16.06
CA PHE A 148 -1.39 10.79 -16.53
C PHE A 148 -2.16 10.91 -17.84
N PRO A 149 -3.06 11.91 -18.02
CA PRO A 149 -3.80 12.05 -19.28
C PRO A 149 -2.89 12.16 -20.48
N VAL A 150 -1.93 13.08 -20.44
CA VAL A 150 -1.04 13.35 -21.58
C VAL A 150 -0.12 12.15 -21.87
N VAL A 151 0.38 11.44 -20.84
CA VAL A 151 1.19 10.24 -21.07
C VAL A 151 0.35 9.12 -21.70
N CYS A 152 -0.88 8.90 -21.23
CA CYS A 152 -1.79 7.92 -21.82
C CYS A 152 -2.15 8.26 -23.28
N GLU A 153 -2.42 9.52 -23.57
CA GLU A 153 -2.68 9.99 -24.93
C GLU A 153 -1.49 9.74 -25.86
N GLN A 154 -0.28 10.06 -25.43
CA GLN A 154 0.93 9.85 -26.20
C GLN A 154 1.25 8.36 -26.40
N LEU A 155 1.02 7.51 -25.39
CA LEU A 155 1.14 6.06 -25.53
C LEU A 155 0.15 5.48 -26.56
N ALA A 156 -1.07 6.03 -26.62
CA ALA A 156 -2.05 5.65 -27.61
C ALA A 156 -1.66 6.15 -29.02
N ARG A 157 -1.26 7.42 -29.15
CA ARG A 157 -0.84 8.02 -30.41
C ARG A 157 0.35 7.29 -31.05
N SER A 158 1.36 6.97 -30.24
CA SER A 158 2.57 6.29 -30.71
C SER A 158 2.39 4.78 -30.97
N GLY A 159 1.21 4.21 -30.66
CA GLY A 159 0.93 2.79 -30.79
C GLY A 159 1.53 1.92 -29.69
N LEU A 160 2.22 2.50 -28.70
CA LEU A 160 2.86 1.77 -27.60
C LEU A 160 1.86 1.06 -26.67
N SER A 161 0.63 1.54 -26.57
CA SER A 161 -0.42 0.90 -25.79
C SER A 161 -1.08 -0.30 -26.48
N GLN A 162 -0.85 -0.49 -27.79
CA GLN A 162 -1.51 -1.51 -28.58
C GLN A 162 -0.69 -2.82 -28.58
N PRO A 163 -1.19 -3.92 -28.00
CA PRO A 163 -0.52 -5.22 -28.10
C PRO A 163 -0.70 -5.80 -29.51
N HIS A 164 0.33 -6.49 -30.00
CA HIS A 164 0.21 -7.37 -31.16
C HIS A 164 -0.34 -8.74 -30.74
N ASP A 165 -0.70 -9.59 -31.69
CA ASP A 165 -1.21 -10.93 -31.41
C ASP A 165 -0.26 -11.74 -30.49
N GLY A 166 -0.79 -12.19 -29.36
CA GLY A 166 -0.04 -12.98 -28.39
C GLY A 166 0.88 -12.18 -27.46
N THR A 167 0.88 -10.84 -27.55
CA THR A 167 1.64 -9.94 -26.66
C THR A 167 0.72 -9.21 -25.68
N TRP A 168 1.32 -8.49 -24.74
CA TRP A 168 0.59 -7.68 -23.79
C TRP A 168 1.23 -6.29 -23.61
N ARG A 169 0.40 -5.31 -23.30
CA ARG A 169 0.80 -3.96 -22.88
C ARG A 169 0.08 -3.63 -21.58
N ARG A 170 0.83 -3.31 -20.53
CA ARG A 170 0.28 -3.03 -19.19
C ARG A 170 0.70 -1.67 -18.72
N VAL A 171 -0.21 -0.99 -18.02
CA VAL A 171 0.09 0.30 -17.39
C VAL A 171 0.05 0.15 -15.87
N VAL A 172 1.02 0.76 -15.21
CA VAL A 172 1.13 0.81 -13.75
C VAL A 172 0.94 2.24 -13.30
N ILE A 173 -0.01 2.45 -12.41
CA ILE A 173 -0.39 3.78 -11.92
C ILE A 173 -0.14 3.83 -10.41
N GLU A 174 0.60 4.85 -9.97
CA GLU A 174 0.82 5.16 -8.56
C GLU A 174 -0.31 6.01 -7.97
N LYS A 175 -0.47 5.93 -6.65
CA LYS A 175 -1.32 6.87 -5.93
C LYS A 175 -0.80 8.32 -6.05
N PRO A 176 -1.70 9.31 -5.97
CA PRO A 176 -3.12 9.25 -5.67
C PRO A 176 -3.98 8.94 -6.90
N PHE A 177 -5.06 8.19 -6.68
CA PHE A 177 -6.06 7.88 -7.71
C PHE A 177 -7.19 8.91 -7.64
N GLY A 178 -6.95 10.10 -8.17
CA GLY A 178 -7.81 11.26 -7.96
C GLY A 178 -7.62 11.93 -6.60
N HIS A 179 -8.37 13.00 -6.36
CA HIS A 179 -8.43 13.74 -5.08
C HIS A 179 -9.85 13.78 -4.51
N ASP A 180 -10.82 13.28 -5.27
CA ASP A 180 -12.23 13.05 -4.95
C ASP A 180 -12.81 12.00 -5.91
N LEU A 181 -14.07 11.63 -5.74
CA LEU A 181 -14.74 10.65 -6.59
C LEU A 181 -14.81 11.08 -8.06
N ALA A 182 -15.03 12.37 -8.33
CA ALA A 182 -15.17 12.87 -9.69
C ALA A 182 -13.85 12.73 -10.47
N SER A 183 -12.76 13.20 -9.89
CA SER A 183 -11.42 13.10 -10.49
C SER A 183 -10.90 11.66 -10.57
N ALA A 184 -11.30 10.79 -9.64
CA ALA A 184 -10.97 9.36 -9.72
C ALA A 184 -11.66 8.68 -10.91
N ARG A 185 -12.92 9.01 -11.18
CA ARG A 185 -13.67 8.55 -12.36
C ARG A 185 -13.06 9.08 -13.65
N GLU A 186 -12.77 10.38 -13.70
CA GLU A 186 -12.12 10.99 -14.87
C GLU A 186 -10.79 10.29 -15.19
N LEU A 187 -9.94 10.07 -14.17
CA LEU A 187 -8.69 9.33 -14.35
C LEU A 187 -8.92 7.92 -14.88
N ASN A 188 -9.91 7.23 -14.31
CA ASN A 188 -10.26 5.87 -14.75
C ASN A 188 -10.73 5.86 -16.22
N ASP A 189 -11.58 6.80 -16.60
CA ASP A 189 -12.09 6.90 -17.97
C ASP A 189 -10.95 7.15 -18.97
N ILE A 190 -10.02 8.05 -18.66
CA ILE A 190 -8.85 8.34 -19.50
C ILE A 190 -8.01 7.08 -19.70
N VAL A 191 -7.67 6.38 -18.61
CA VAL A 191 -6.79 5.20 -18.72
C VAL A 191 -7.50 4.03 -19.41
N SER A 192 -8.80 3.85 -19.16
CA SER A 192 -9.61 2.77 -19.76
C SER A 192 -9.89 2.97 -21.25
N GLN A 193 -9.75 4.19 -21.78
CA GLN A 193 -9.79 4.43 -23.23
C GLN A 193 -8.54 3.93 -23.95
N VAL A 194 -7.42 3.78 -23.22
CA VAL A 194 -6.11 3.45 -23.77
C VAL A 194 -5.71 2.00 -23.48
N PHE A 195 -6.03 1.51 -22.29
CA PHE A 195 -5.68 0.16 -21.83
C PHE A 195 -6.93 -0.62 -21.43
N ARG A 196 -6.89 -1.95 -21.63
CA ARG A 196 -7.97 -2.83 -21.15
C ARG A 196 -7.98 -2.87 -19.62
N PRO A 197 -9.13 -3.08 -18.98
CA PRO A 197 -9.24 -3.12 -17.50
C PRO A 197 -8.27 -4.11 -16.84
N ASP A 198 -8.02 -5.26 -17.45
CA ASP A 198 -7.10 -6.30 -16.94
C ASP A 198 -5.61 -5.94 -17.12
N ASP A 199 -5.31 -4.94 -17.93
CA ASP A 199 -3.95 -4.47 -18.17
C ASP A 199 -3.61 -3.19 -17.35
N ILE A 200 -4.52 -2.75 -16.46
CA ILE A 200 -4.35 -1.58 -15.60
C ILE A 200 -4.04 -2.03 -14.17
N PHE A 201 -2.84 -1.70 -13.70
CA PHE A 201 -2.34 -2.06 -12.37
C PHE A 201 -2.20 -0.81 -11.48
N ARG A 202 -3.10 -0.65 -10.52
CA ARG A 202 -3.04 0.45 -9.54
C ARG A 202 -2.24 0.01 -8.33
N ILE A 203 -1.19 0.75 -8.00
CA ILE A 203 -0.30 0.39 -6.88
C ILE A 203 -0.86 0.89 -5.55
N ASP A 204 -1.20 -0.05 -4.69
CA ASP A 204 -1.21 0.16 -3.25
C ASP A 204 -0.14 -0.74 -2.62
N HIS A 205 0.99 -0.14 -2.27
CA HIS A 205 2.15 -0.91 -1.80
C HIS A 205 1.92 -1.65 -0.48
N TYR A 206 0.86 -1.31 0.29
CA TYR A 206 0.48 -2.07 1.48
C TYR A 206 -0.03 -3.47 1.14
N LEU A 207 -0.70 -3.64 0.01
CA LEU A 207 -1.15 -4.96 -0.44
C LEU A 207 0.01 -5.89 -0.83
N GLY A 208 1.16 -5.33 -1.19
CA GLY A 208 2.39 -6.08 -1.46
C GLY A 208 3.12 -6.57 -0.20
N LYS A 209 2.72 -6.14 1.02
CA LYS A 209 3.35 -6.57 2.27
C LYS A 209 2.92 -7.98 2.66
N GLU A 210 3.89 -8.81 3.06
CA GLU A 210 3.64 -10.19 3.50
C GLU A 210 2.66 -10.26 4.69
N THR A 211 2.76 -9.33 5.63
CA THR A 211 1.87 -9.28 6.81
C THR A 211 0.43 -8.92 6.46
N VAL A 212 0.21 -8.13 5.41
CA VAL A 212 -1.14 -7.85 4.92
C VAL A 212 -1.74 -9.09 4.26
N GLN A 213 -0.96 -9.81 3.46
CA GLN A 213 -1.39 -11.09 2.88
C GLN A 213 -1.59 -12.17 3.94
N ASN A 214 -0.76 -12.16 4.99
CA ASN A 214 -0.92 -13.10 6.11
C ASN A 214 -2.24 -12.95 6.84
N LEU A 215 -2.89 -11.78 6.81
CA LEU A 215 -4.24 -11.63 7.36
C LEU A 215 -5.22 -12.66 6.76
N LEU A 216 -5.11 -12.91 5.46
CA LEU A 216 -5.93 -13.90 4.76
C LEU A 216 -5.58 -15.33 5.21
N ALA A 217 -4.29 -15.64 5.33
CA ALA A 217 -3.84 -16.94 5.84
C ALA A 217 -4.24 -17.14 7.31
N LEU A 218 -4.09 -16.10 8.16
CA LEU A 218 -4.49 -16.14 9.56
C LEU A 218 -5.98 -16.47 9.70
N ARG A 219 -6.82 -15.81 8.91
CA ARG A 219 -8.27 -16.02 8.94
C ARG A 219 -8.67 -17.36 8.35
N PHE A 220 -8.32 -17.62 7.08
CA PHE A 220 -8.93 -18.66 6.28
C PHE A 220 -8.20 -20.01 6.31
N ALA A 221 -6.96 -20.06 6.83
CA ALA A 221 -6.27 -21.32 7.06
C ALA A 221 -6.41 -21.85 8.50
N ASN A 222 -7.05 -21.09 9.42
CA ASN A 222 -7.07 -21.42 10.83
C ASN A 222 -8.49 -21.42 11.42
N GLN A 223 -8.99 -22.61 11.72
CA GLN A 223 -10.31 -22.81 12.34
C GLN A 223 -10.41 -22.15 13.74
N LEU A 224 -9.29 -21.74 14.33
CA LEU A 224 -9.26 -21.05 15.62
C LEU A 224 -9.78 -19.60 15.52
N PHE A 225 -9.57 -18.92 14.41
CA PHE A 225 -9.83 -17.49 14.29
C PHE A 225 -11.11 -17.17 13.50
N GLU A 226 -11.34 -17.77 12.36
CA GLU A 226 -12.46 -17.41 11.48
C GLU A 226 -13.85 -17.55 12.15
N PRO A 227 -14.14 -18.60 12.97
CA PRO A 227 -15.44 -18.72 13.63
C PRO A 227 -15.79 -17.60 14.61
N ILE A 228 -14.78 -16.94 15.18
CA ILE A 228 -14.95 -15.83 16.12
C ILE A 228 -14.81 -14.45 15.46
N TRP A 229 -14.58 -14.40 14.15
CA TRP A 229 -14.32 -13.17 13.38
C TRP A 229 -15.63 -12.54 12.87
N ASN A 230 -16.53 -12.20 13.80
CA ASN A 230 -17.86 -11.68 13.48
C ASN A 230 -18.49 -10.94 14.67
N SER A 231 -19.65 -10.33 14.45
CA SER A 231 -20.40 -9.52 15.41
C SER A 231 -20.86 -10.27 16.68
N ASN A 232 -20.85 -11.60 16.70
CA ASN A 232 -21.17 -12.32 17.95
C ASN A 232 -20.08 -12.18 18.99
N TYR A 233 -18.81 -12.09 18.56
CA TYR A 233 -17.64 -12.09 19.43
C TYR A 233 -16.86 -10.79 19.43
N VAL A 234 -16.78 -10.10 18.27
CA VAL A 234 -16.03 -8.85 18.13
C VAL A 234 -16.82 -7.68 18.69
N ASP A 235 -16.19 -6.86 19.51
CA ASP A 235 -16.73 -5.60 20.04
C ASP A 235 -16.49 -4.46 19.07
N HIS A 236 -15.25 -4.30 18.59
CA HIS A 236 -14.86 -3.29 17.61
C HIS A 236 -13.53 -3.65 16.92
N VAL A 237 -13.23 -2.95 15.84
CA VAL A 237 -11.96 -3.05 15.13
C VAL A 237 -11.30 -1.67 15.09
N GLN A 238 -9.99 -1.62 15.33
CA GLN A 238 -9.18 -0.40 15.16
C GLN A 238 -8.11 -0.66 14.11
N ILE A 239 -8.01 0.23 13.11
CA ILE A 239 -6.95 0.18 12.09
C ILE A 239 -6.16 1.48 12.20
N THR A 240 -4.91 1.36 12.61
CA THR A 240 -4.02 2.51 12.86
C THR A 240 -2.85 2.48 11.90
N MET A 241 -2.60 3.63 11.25
CA MET A 241 -1.36 3.90 10.54
C MET A 241 -0.76 5.20 11.06
N ALA A 242 0.25 5.11 11.88
CA ALA A 242 0.91 6.24 12.52
C ALA A 242 2.33 6.43 11.95
N GLU A 243 2.69 7.69 11.74
CA GLU A 243 4.03 8.11 11.35
C GLU A 243 4.61 9.05 12.42
N ASP A 244 5.87 8.82 12.79
CA ASP A 244 6.62 9.65 13.75
C ASP A 244 7.34 10.83 13.10
N ILE A 245 7.32 10.92 11.78
CA ILE A 245 7.89 12.00 10.98
C ILE A 245 6.84 13.06 10.61
N GLY A 246 7.30 14.30 10.36
CA GLY A 246 6.50 15.39 9.79
C GLY A 246 6.47 15.33 8.26
N ILE A 247 6.15 16.47 7.64
CA ILE A 247 6.02 16.58 6.18
C ILE A 247 7.39 16.69 5.48
N ALA A 248 8.42 17.16 6.21
CA ALA A 248 9.81 17.19 5.74
C ALA A 248 9.99 17.87 4.36
N GLY A 249 9.59 19.13 4.24
CA GLY A 249 9.81 19.95 3.03
C GLY A 249 8.91 19.60 1.83
N ARG A 250 7.91 18.72 2.00
CA ARG A 250 6.93 18.37 0.96
C ARG A 250 5.64 19.18 1.05
N ALA A 251 5.73 20.43 1.52
CA ALA A 251 4.61 21.32 1.71
C ALA A 251 3.72 21.45 0.47
N GLY A 252 4.32 21.75 -0.68
CA GLY A 252 3.59 21.96 -1.93
C GLY A 252 2.87 20.71 -2.47
N TYR A 253 3.25 19.52 -1.98
CA TYR A 253 2.53 18.28 -2.30
C TYR A 253 1.44 17.99 -1.27
N TYR A 254 1.72 18.17 0.02
CA TYR A 254 0.82 17.71 1.09
C TYR A 254 -0.32 18.68 1.37
N ASP A 255 -0.07 19.99 1.17
CA ASP A 255 -1.10 21.01 1.40
C ASP A 255 -2.27 20.81 0.41
N GLY A 256 -3.47 20.71 0.94
CA GLY A 256 -4.66 20.37 0.17
C GLY A 256 -4.92 18.87 -0.01
N ILE A 257 -3.95 17.98 0.25
CA ILE A 257 -4.17 16.52 0.26
C ILE A 257 -4.68 16.08 1.64
N GLY A 258 -3.86 16.25 2.68
CA GLY A 258 -4.20 15.86 4.03
C GLY A 258 -4.09 14.36 4.31
N ALA A 259 -4.15 14.02 5.60
CA ALA A 259 -3.98 12.65 6.09
C ALA A 259 -5.08 11.70 5.62
N ALA A 260 -6.30 12.19 5.48
CA ALA A 260 -7.43 11.37 5.04
C ALA A 260 -7.26 10.88 3.60
N ARG A 261 -6.93 11.77 2.68
CA ARG A 261 -6.69 11.42 1.27
C ARG A 261 -5.40 10.62 1.09
N ASP A 262 -4.35 11.01 1.83
CA ASP A 262 -3.04 10.35 1.70
C ASP A 262 -3.05 8.90 2.17
N VAL A 263 -3.86 8.57 3.19
CA VAL A 263 -3.77 7.27 3.88
C VAL A 263 -5.12 6.55 4.04
N ILE A 264 -6.18 7.22 4.49
CA ILE A 264 -7.46 6.54 4.76
C ILE A 264 -8.09 6.05 3.47
N GLN A 265 -8.17 6.91 2.45
CA GLN A 265 -8.82 6.64 1.17
C GLN A 265 -8.27 5.39 0.45
N ASN A 266 -7.01 5.08 0.66
CA ASN A 266 -6.31 3.98 0.00
C ASN A 266 -5.96 2.87 0.98
N HIS A 267 -4.83 2.97 1.65
CA HIS A 267 -4.28 1.91 2.49
C HIS A 267 -5.24 1.41 3.57
N LEU A 268 -5.89 2.33 4.33
CA LEU A 268 -6.77 1.89 5.42
C LEU A 268 -8.08 1.30 4.91
N MET A 269 -8.62 1.77 3.78
CA MET A 269 -9.79 1.15 3.15
C MET A 269 -9.47 -0.24 2.62
N GLN A 270 -8.27 -0.48 2.08
CA GLN A 270 -7.84 -1.81 1.67
C GLN A 270 -7.65 -2.74 2.88
N LEU A 271 -7.01 -2.27 3.96
CA LEU A 271 -6.87 -3.05 5.19
C LEU A 271 -8.23 -3.36 5.82
N LEU A 272 -9.17 -2.41 5.80
CA LEU A 272 -10.55 -2.63 6.24
C LEU A 272 -11.23 -3.71 5.41
N ALA A 273 -11.12 -3.62 4.08
CA ALA A 273 -11.75 -4.59 3.17
C ALA A 273 -11.22 -6.01 3.42
N LEU A 274 -9.90 -6.20 3.52
CA LEU A 274 -9.27 -7.49 3.82
C LEU A 274 -9.62 -8.02 5.23
N THR A 275 -9.76 -7.11 6.20
CA THR A 275 -10.15 -7.48 7.58
C THR A 275 -11.60 -7.96 7.65
N ALA A 276 -12.48 -7.34 6.86
CA ALA A 276 -13.92 -7.53 7.00
C ALA A 276 -14.55 -8.47 5.96
N MET A 277 -13.82 -8.83 4.88
CA MET A 277 -14.36 -9.65 3.79
C MET A 277 -14.78 -11.06 4.25
N GLU A 278 -15.68 -11.69 3.52
CA GLU A 278 -15.97 -13.11 3.65
C GLU A 278 -14.84 -13.94 3.04
N GLU A 279 -14.80 -15.24 3.35
CA GLU A 279 -13.88 -16.17 2.71
C GLU A 279 -14.16 -16.22 1.20
N PRO A 280 -13.17 -15.91 0.33
CA PRO A 280 -13.36 -15.99 -1.11
C PRO A 280 -13.43 -17.45 -1.55
N VAL A 281 -14.19 -17.76 -2.61
CA VAL A 281 -14.32 -19.12 -3.16
C VAL A 281 -13.01 -19.68 -3.71
N SER A 282 -12.05 -18.80 -4.02
CA SER A 282 -10.69 -19.12 -4.49
C SER A 282 -9.77 -17.92 -4.26
N PHE A 283 -8.44 -18.13 -4.24
CA PHE A 283 -7.46 -17.05 -4.10
C PHE A 283 -7.07 -16.42 -5.44
N ASP A 284 -7.95 -16.43 -6.43
CA ASP A 284 -7.76 -15.65 -7.66
C ASP A 284 -8.21 -14.18 -7.49
N ALA A 285 -7.79 -13.35 -8.44
CA ALA A 285 -8.06 -11.92 -8.39
C ALA A 285 -9.55 -11.58 -8.41
N ALA A 286 -10.36 -12.29 -9.18
CA ALA A 286 -11.78 -12.00 -9.33
C ALA A 286 -12.54 -12.29 -8.03
N ALA A 287 -12.26 -13.45 -7.40
CA ALA A 287 -12.90 -13.83 -6.13
C ALA A 287 -12.49 -12.89 -4.97
N LEU A 288 -11.19 -12.55 -4.87
CA LEU A 288 -10.71 -11.60 -3.85
C LEU A 288 -11.32 -10.20 -4.03
N ARG A 289 -11.39 -9.71 -5.26
CA ARG A 289 -12.00 -8.41 -5.58
C ARG A 289 -13.48 -8.37 -5.25
N ALA A 290 -14.22 -9.43 -5.61
CA ALA A 290 -15.65 -9.52 -5.32
C ALA A 290 -15.94 -9.36 -3.82
N GLU A 291 -15.16 -10.02 -2.96
CA GLU A 291 -15.36 -9.93 -1.52
C GLU A 291 -14.92 -8.56 -0.97
N LYS A 292 -13.83 -7.95 -1.46
CA LYS A 292 -13.44 -6.60 -1.06
C LYS A 292 -14.47 -5.55 -1.49
N THR A 293 -14.91 -5.59 -2.73
CA THR A 293 -15.94 -4.68 -3.27
C THR A 293 -17.26 -4.81 -2.48
N LYS A 294 -17.68 -6.02 -2.12
CA LYS A 294 -18.84 -6.28 -1.29
C LYS A 294 -18.72 -5.61 0.09
N VAL A 295 -17.57 -5.68 0.73
CA VAL A 295 -17.33 -4.96 1.99
C VAL A 295 -17.43 -3.46 1.79
N LEU A 296 -16.65 -2.89 0.86
CA LEU A 296 -16.64 -1.44 0.63
C LEU A 296 -18.02 -0.89 0.27
N SER A 297 -18.81 -1.61 -0.53
CA SER A 297 -20.17 -1.23 -0.86
C SER A 297 -21.12 -1.26 0.35
N ALA A 298 -20.79 -2.02 1.39
CA ALA A 298 -21.57 -2.12 2.62
C ALA A 298 -21.11 -1.15 3.73
N VAL A 299 -20.01 -0.42 3.54
CA VAL A 299 -19.54 0.57 4.51
C VAL A 299 -20.52 1.73 4.60
N ARG A 300 -20.84 2.16 5.82
CA ARG A 300 -21.72 3.28 6.12
C ARG A 300 -21.06 4.24 7.10
N LEU A 301 -21.21 5.51 6.84
CA LEU A 301 -20.84 6.57 7.78
C LEU A 301 -21.99 6.77 8.79
N PRO A 302 -21.66 7.00 10.08
CA PRO A 302 -22.66 7.46 11.04
C PRO A 302 -23.26 8.81 10.63
N ARG A 303 -24.52 9.05 11.01
CA ARG A 303 -25.24 10.30 10.63
C ARG A 303 -24.57 11.57 11.14
N ASP A 304 -24.00 11.53 12.33
CA ASP A 304 -23.36 12.68 12.98
C ASP A 304 -21.82 12.59 12.83
N LEU A 305 -21.31 13.12 11.73
CA LEU A 305 -19.88 13.12 11.45
C LEU A 305 -19.05 13.90 12.48
N GLY A 306 -19.63 14.90 13.11
CA GLY A 306 -18.97 15.67 14.17
C GLY A 306 -18.69 14.88 15.45
N LYS A 307 -19.46 13.81 15.69
CA LYS A 307 -19.22 12.90 16.80
C LYS A 307 -18.37 11.69 16.42
N HIS A 308 -18.30 11.36 15.14
CA HIS A 308 -17.72 10.10 14.65
C HIS A 308 -16.55 10.30 13.69
N SER A 309 -16.04 11.52 13.61
CA SER A 309 -14.78 11.83 12.94
C SER A 309 -13.99 12.88 13.73
N ALA A 310 -12.67 12.87 13.57
CA ALA A 310 -11.77 13.85 14.15
C ALA A 310 -10.64 14.15 13.17
N ARG A 311 -10.18 15.41 13.17
CA ARG A 311 -9.01 15.83 12.38
C ARG A 311 -8.11 16.73 13.21
N GLY A 312 -6.81 16.72 12.93
CA GLY A 312 -5.86 17.53 13.69
C GLY A 312 -4.69 18.02 12.84
N GLN A 313 -4.00 19.03 13.39
CA GLN A 313 -2.71 19.49 12.88
C GLN A 313 -1.69 19.43 14.02
N TYR A 314 -0.48 18.91 13.77
CA TYR A 314 0.57 18.90 14.77
C TYR A 314 1.13 20.30 15.01
N GLU A 315 1.35 20.60 16.29
CA GLU A 315 1.98 21.84 16.75
C GLU A 315 3.51 21.69 16.81
N GLY A 316 4.21 22.80 16.97
CA GLY A 316 5.62 22.82 17.34
C GLY A 316 5.83 22.30 18.76
N GLY A 317 6.94 21.61 18.98
CA GLY A 317 7.23 21.03 20.29
C GLY A 317 8.52 20.22 20.33
N TRP A 318 8.53 19.18 21.16
CA TRP A 318 9.67 18.28 21.32
C TRP A 318 9.26 16.85 20.97
N GLN A 319 10.06 16.15 20.14
CA GLN A 319 9.86 14.75 19.80
C GLN A 319 11.21 14.04 19.73
N GLY A 320 11.36 12.91 20.44
CA GLY A 320 12.63 12.17 20.47
C GLY A 320 13.82 12.96 21.04
N GLY A 321 13.56 13.99 21.85
CA GLY A 321 14.61 14.86 22.40
C GLY A 321 15.01 16.03 21.48
N GLU A 322 14.39 16.17 20.31
CA GLU A 322 14.64 17.25 19.36
C GLU A 322 13.47 18.23 19.29
N LYS A 323 13.76 19.51 19.06
CA LYS A 323 12.75 20.51 18.80
C LYS A 323 12.26 20.37 17.37
N VAL A 324 10.95 20.26 17.18
CA VAL A 324 10.31 20.13 15.87
C VAL A 324 9.33 21.26 15.62
N ALA A 325 9.25 21.70 14.36
CA ALA A 325 8.32 22.72 13.92
C ALA A 325 6.89 22.16 13.87
N GLY A 326 5.90 23.00 14.11
CA GLY A 326 4.50 22.72 13.83
C GLY A 326 4.22 22.72 12.33
N TYR A 327 3.09 22.13 11.94
CA TYR A 327 2.71 22.02 10.54
C TYR A 327 2.71 23.36 9.79
N LEU A 328 2.14 24.39 10.41
CA LEU A 328 2.07 25.73 9.82
C LEU A 328 3.38 26.54 9.93
N GLU A 329 4.36 26.02 10.66
CA GLU A 329 5.69 26.62 10.83
C GLU A 329 6.72 26.00 9.86
N GLU A 330 6.39 24.89 9.18
CA GLU A 330 7.29 24.29 8.20
C GLU A 330 7.39 25.17 6.95
N GLU A 331 8.56 25.16 6.31
CA GLU A 331 8.84 26.00 5.14
C GLU A 331 7.91 25.65 3.97
N GLY A 332 7.34 26.66 3.33
CA GLY A 332 6.51 26.50 2.14
C GLY A 332 5.02 26.26 2.40
N PHE A 333 4.56 26.31 3.69
CA PHE A 333 3.13 26.20 3.99
C PHE A 333 2.42 27.55 4.05
N ASN A 334 1.13 27.52 3.69
CA ASN A 334 0.23 28.64 3.92
C ASN A 334 -0.14 28.68 5.42
N PRO A 335 0.14 29.80 6.15
CA PRO A 335 -0.26 29.92 7.56
C PRO A 335 -1.77 29.81 7.82
N GLY A 336 -2.58 29.94 6.77
CA GLY A 336 -4.02 29.76 6.80
C GLY A 336 -4.49 28.35 6.45
N SER A 337 -3.59 27.41 6.18
CA SER A 337 -3.94 26.04 5.79
C SER A 337 -4.80 25.33 6.83
N ILE A 338 -5.87 24.71 6.36
CA ILE A 338 -6.77 23.86 7.14
C ILE A 338 -6.58 22.37 6.81
N THR A 339 -5.49 22.03 6.12
CA THR A 339 -5.15 20.64 5.77
C THR A 339 -4.80 19.86 7.03
N GLU A 340 -5.46 18.76 7.25
CA GLU A 340 -5.22 17.91 8.41
C GLU A 340 -3.98 17.04 8.26
N THR A 341 -3.21 16.90 9.34
CA THR A 341 -2.07 15.97 9.46
C THR A 341 -2.42 14.74 10.31
N TYR A 342 -3.61 14.74 10.90
CA TYR A 342 -4.24 13.61 11.58
C TYR A 342 -5.70 13.51 11.16
N ALA A 343 -6.13 12.29 10.93
CA ALA A 343 -7.51 11.97 10.59
C ALA A 343 -7.96 10.70 11.33
N ALA A 344 -9.14 10.73 11.90
CA ALA A 344 -9.81 9.56 12.46
C ALA A 344 -11.28 9.53 12.03
N VAL A 345 -11.77 8.37 11.64
CA VAL A 345 -13.15 8.17 11.17
C VAL A 345 -13.67 6.85 11.72
N ARG A 346 -14.88 6.87 12.28
CA ARG A 346 -15.67 5.67 12.55
C ARG A 346 -16.50 5.33 11.31
N VAL A 347 -16.50 4.07 10.93
CA VAL A 347 -17.40 3.51 9.93
C VAL A 347 -18.09 2.27 10.48
N ASP A 348 -19.28 1.97 9.98
CA ASP A 348 -20.03 0.74 10.26
C ASP A 348 -20.12 -0.08 8.96
N ILE A 349 -20.17 -1.41 9.05
CA ILE A 349 -20.30 -2.28 7.87
C ILE A 349 -21.66 -2.98 7.95
N ASP A 350 -22.53 -2.65 7.02
CA ASP A 350 -23.92 -3.10 6.98
C ASP A 350 -24.03 -4.51 6.35
N THR A 351 -23.43 -5.48 7.04
CA THR A 351 -23.51 -6.91 6.71
C THR A 351 -23.88 -7.70 7.94
N ARG A 352 -24.41 -8.92 7.76
CA ARG A 352 -24.73 -9.80 8.89
C ARG A 352 -23.51 -10.13 9.75
N ARG A 353 -22.33 -10.24 9.14
CA ARG A 353 -21.06 -10.50 9.86
C ARG A 353 -20.70 -9.38 10.82
N TRP A 354 -20.94 -8.13 10.44
CA TRP A 354 -20.41 -6.95 11.14
C TRP A 354 -21.48 -6.03 11.73
N ALA A 355 -22.77 -6.37 11.61
CA ALA A 355 -23.84 -5.53 12.13
C ALA A 355 -23.61 -5.19 13.62
N GLY A 356 -23.53 -3.89 13.92
CA GLY A 356 -23.30 -3.37 15.28
C GLY A 356 -21.83 -3.38 15.74
N VAL A 357 -20.86 -3.74 14.89
CA VAL A 357 -19.42 -3.67 15.18
C VAL A 357 -18.85 -2.43 14.50
N PRO A 358 -18.44 -1.38 15.23
CA PRO A 358 -17.80 -0.23 14.63
C PRO A 358 -16.35 -0.52 14.26
N PHE A 359 -15.92 0.07 13.14
CA PHE A 359 -14.54 0.10 12.69
C PHE A 359 -14.01 1.52 12.85
N TYR A 360 -12.89 1.67 13.54
CA TYR A 360 -12.23 2.94 13.78
C TYR A 360 -10.93 2.99 12.98
N LEU A 361 -10.86 3.92 12.05
CA LEU A 361 -9.69 4.15 11.20
C LEU A 361 -8.98 5.41 11.69
N ARG A 362 -7.67 5.36 11.92
CA ARG A 362 -6.90 6.57 12.20
C ARG A 362 -5.52 6.55 11.54
N THR A 363 -5.10 7.75 11.17
CA THR A 363 -3.75 8.00 10.68
C THR A 363 -3.26 9.36 11.13
N GLY A 364 -1.96 9.57 11.18
CA GLY A 364 -1.39 10.89 11.47
C GLY A 364 0.11 10.92 11.40
N LYS A 365 0.63 12.15 11.30
CA LYS A 365 2.06 12.46 11.30
C LYS A 365 2.48 12.99 12.68
N ARG A 366 3.79 12.95 12.98
CA ARG A 366 4.34 13.35 14.28
C ARG A 366 3.67 12.62 15.47
N LEU A 367 3.16 11.40 15.26
CA LEU A 367 2.62 10.57 16.32
C LEU A 367 3.73 9.91 17.16
N GLY A 368 3.36 9.24 18.23
CA GLY A 368 4.29 8.69 19.22
C GLY A 368 5.34 7.73 18.68
N ARG A 369 4.98 6.96 17.66
CA ARG A 369 5.91 6.09 16.90
C ARG A 369 5.34 5.73 15.54
N ARG A 370 6.23 5.30 14.64
CA ARG A 370 5.81 4.71 13.37
C ARG A 370 5.26 3.30 13.59
N VAL A 371 3.98 3.09 13.23
CA VAL A 371 3.32 1.79 13.35
C VAL A 371 2.14 1.67 12.40
N THR A 372 1.94 0.48 11.86
CA THR A 372 0.69 0.10 11.21
C THR A 372 0.20 -1.21 11.82
N GLU A 373 -1.01 -1.18 12.37
CA GLU A 373 -1.62 -2.36 12.98
C GLU A 373 -3.13 -2.41 12.78
N ILE A 374 -3.66 -3.63 12.84
CA ILE A 374 -5.10 -3.93 12.90
C ILE A 374 -5.36 -4.60 14.24
N ALA A 375 -6.18 -4.00 15.09
CA ALA A 375 -6.57 -4.57 16.37
C ALA A 375 -8.05 -4.99 16.32
N VAL A 376 -8.30 -6.27 16.42
CA VAL A 376 -9.64 -6.85 16.58
C VAL A 376 -9.87 -7.10 18.06
N VAL A 377 -10.74 -6.30 18.66
CA VAL A 377 -11.03 -6.33 20.10
C VAL A 377 -12.32 -7.11 20.32
N PHE A 378 -12.27 -8.12 21.19
CA PHE A 378 -13.41 -8.98 21.45
C PHE A 378 -14.28 -8.45 22.58
N LYS A 379 -15.54 -8.85 22.58
CA LYS A 379 -16.47 -8.58 23.67
C LYS A 379 -15.94 -9.17 24.97
N ARG A 380 -16.25 -8.54 26.09
CA ARG A 380 -15.97 -9.13 27.40
C ARG A 380 -16.74 -10.44 27.56
N ALA A 381 -16.17 -11.37 28.32
CA ALA A 381 -16.88 -12.57 28.69
C ALA A 381 -18.21 -12.19 29.36
N PRO A 382 -19.35 -12.80 28.96
CA PRO A 382 -20.66 -12.43 29.49
C PRO A 382 -20.80 -12.75 30.99
N HIS A 383 -19.98 -13.64 31.50
CA HIS A 383 -19.90 -14.01 32.90
C HIS A 383 -18.46 -14.42 33.24
N LEU A 384 -17.98 -13.96 34.39
CA LEU A 384 -16.71 -14.37 34.97
C LEU A 384 -17.01 -15.04 36.31
N PRO A 385 -16.61 -16.32 36.53
CA PRO A 385 -16.86 -17.03 37.80
C PRO A 385 -15.84 -16.67 38.88
N PHE A 386 -15.08 -15.57 38.69
CA PHE A 386 -14.05 -15.07 39.59
C PHE A 386 -14.59 -13.85 40.37
N GLU A 387 -14.02 -13.59 41.53
CA GLU A 387 -14.34 -12.37 42.28
C GLU A 387 -13.88 -11.14 41.52
N SER A 388 -14.56 -10.01 41.72
CA SER A 388 -14.28 -8.78 40.95
C SER A 388 -12.89 -8.21 41.24
N GLU A 389 -12.38 -8.41 42.44
CA GLU A 389 -11.02 -8.04 42.85
C GLU A 389 -9.95 -8.83 42.09
N ASP A 390 -10.20 -10.12 41.85
CA ASP A 390 -9.30 -11.03 41.14
C ASP A 390 -9.19 -10.74 39.63
N THR A 391 -10.11 -9.97 39.09
CA THR A 391 -10.19 -9.65 37.66
C THR A 391 -10.15 -8.14 37.37
N SER A 392 -9.79 -7.33 38.36
CA SER A 392 -9.79 -5.87 38.24
C SER A 392 -8.88 -5.32 37.13
N GLU A 393 -7.80 -6.03 36.83
CA GLU A 393 -6.84 -5.69 35.76
C GLU A 393 -7.11 -6.43 34.45
N LEU A 394 -8.17 -7.21 34.34
CA LEU A 394 -8.49 -7.98 33.14
C LEU A 394 -9.14 -7.08 32.08
N GLY A 395 -8.46 -6.91 30.97
CA GLY A 395 -8.94 -6.20 29.78
C GLY A 395 -9.77 -7.08 28.86
N GLN A 396 -10.14 -6.51 27.70
CA GLN A 396 -10.76 -7.30 26.63
C GLN A 396 -9.70 -8.10 25.87
N ASN A 397 -10.06 -9.31 25.47
CA ASN A 397 -9.20 -10.09 24.57
C ASN A 397 -9.04 -9.33 23.24
N ALA A 398 -7.89 -9.48 22.61
CA ALA A 398 -7.61 -8.84 21.34
C ALA A 398 -6.66 -9.68 20.48
N ILE A 399 -6.87 -9.63 19.17
CA ILE A 399 -5.89 -10.07 18.17
C ILE A 399 -5.37 -8.81 17.48
N VAL A 400 -4.06 -8.61 17.54
CA VAL A 400 -3.39 -7.45 16.94
C VAL A 400 -2.48 -7.94 15.83
N ILE A 401 -2.79 -7.57 14.58
CA ILE A 401 -1.97 -7.85 13.41
C ILE A 401 -1.05 -6.65 13.22
N ARG A 402 0.25 -6.85 13.45
CA ARG A 402 1.28 -5.83 13.28
C ARG A 402 1.81 -5.89 11.85
N VAL A 403 1.52 -4.84 11.07
CA VAL A 403 1.92 -4.76 9.66
C VAL A 403 3.33 -4.19 9.53
N GLN A 404 3.68 -3.25 10.39
CA GLN A 404 5.04 -2.66 10.50
C GLN A 404 5.17 -1.87 11.82
N PRO A 405 6.42 -1.67 12.35
CA PRO A 405 7.69 -2.20 11.84
C PRO A 405 7.93 -3.66 12.23
N ASP A 406 7.37 -4.10 13.37
CA ASP A 406 7.57 -5.42 13.96
C ASP A 406 6.50 -6.39 13.45
N GLU A 407 6.74 -6.96 12.28
CA GLU A 407 5.79 -7.80 11.57
C GLU A 407 5.38 -9.05 12.38
N GLY A 408 4.08 -9.23 12.61
CA GLY A 408 3.59 -10.37 13.39
C GLY A 408 2.15 -10.28 13.85
N VAL A 409 1.78 -11.17 14.76
CA VAL A 409 0.46 -11.23 15.40
C VAL A 409 0.63 -11.38 16.91
N THR A 410 -0.09 -10.54 17.66
CA THR A 410 -0.16 -10.62 19.13
C THR A 410 -1.58 -11.01 19.53
N VAL A 411 -1.74 -12.02 20.36
CA VAL A 411 -3.00 -12.40 20.99
C VAL A 411 -2.95 -12.03 22.47
N ARG A 412 -3.87 -11.14 22.92
CA ARG A 412 -4.02 -10.78 24.33
C ARG A 412 -5.17 -11.56 24.96
N PHE A 413 -4.92 -12.19 26.10
CA PHE A 413 -5.90 -12.98 26.84
C PHE A 413 -5.57 -13.01 28.34
N GLY A 414 -6.54 -13.42 29.18
CA GLY A 414 -6.36 -13.53 30.62
C GLY A 414 -5.65 -14.83 31.01
N ALA A 415 -4.68 -14.75 31.93
CA ALA A 415 -4.05 -15.91 32.54
C ALA A 415 -3.95 -15.73 34.05
N LYS A 416 -3.97 -16.88 34.78
CA LYS A 416 -3.82 -16.88 36.22
C LYS A 416 -2.41 -16.47 36.62
N VAL A 417 -2.31 -15.51 37.55
CA VAL A 417 -1.04 -15.15 38.17
C VAL A 417 -0.53 -16.32 39.03
N PRO A 418 0.77 -16.68 38.97
CA PRO A 418 1.33 -17.70 39.83
C PRO A 418 1.16 -17.33 41.31
N GLY A 419 0.60 -18.23 42.10
CA GLY A 419 0.35 -18.03 43.54
C GLY A 419 -0.85 -18.85 44.04
N THR A 420 -1.23 -18.62 45.28
CA THR A 420 -2.32 -19.33 45.97
C THR A 420 -3.70 -18.72 45.68
N GLN A 421 -3.74 -17.47 45.25
CA GLN A 421 -4.98 -16.75 44.88
C GLN A 421 -5.33 -16.97 43.42
N MET A 422 -6.61 -16.82 43.06
CA MET A 422 -7.11 -16.96 41.70
C MET A 422 -7.10 -15.61 40.96
N GLU A 423 -6.05 -14.84 41.10
CA GLU A 423 -5.85 -13.57 40.39
C GLU A 423 -5.62 -13.80 38.89
N VAL A 424 -6.34 -13.08 38.03
CA VAL A 424 -6.24 -13.20 36.56
C VAL A 424 -5.81 -11.85 35.99
N ARG A 425 -4.75 -11.85 35.17
CA ARG A 425 -4.22 -10.67 34.48
C ARG A 425 -4.10 -10.90 32.98
N ASP A 426 -4.02 -9.81 32.23
CA ASP A 426 -3.73 -9.85 30.80
C ASP A 426 -2.31 -10.36 30.55
N VAL A 427 -2.19 -11.29 29.62
CA VAL A 427 -0.92 -11.77 29.05
C VAL A 427 -0.99 -11.71 27.54
N THR A 428 0.16 -11.76 26.86
CA THR A 428 0.26 -11.80 25.41
C THR A 428 0.97 -13.06 24.94
N MET A 429 0.50 -13.57 23.81
CA MET A 429 1.19 -14.57 23.00
C MET A 429 1.56 -13.91 21.67
N ASP A 430 2.85 -13.89 21.36
CA ASP A 430 3.38 -13.19 20.21
C ASP A 430 3.92 -14.16 19.16
N PHE A 431 3.45 -14.00 17.93
CA PHE A 431 4.04 -14.55 16.73
C PHE A 431 4.77 -13.44 15.98
N GLY A 432 6.08 -13.58 15.79
CA GLY A 432 6.89 -12.67 14.98
C GLY A 432 7.38 -13.37 13.72
N TYR A 433 7.24 -12.70 12.55
CA TYR A 433 7.68 -13.27 11.27
C TYR A 433 9.17 -13.61 11.26
N TYR A 434 10.02 -12.69 11.73
CA TYR A 434 11.47 -12.89 11.77
C TYR A 434 11.94 -13.99 12.72
N HIS A 435 11.08 -14.40 13.68
CA HIS A 435 11.39 -15.50 14.59
C HIS A 435 10.90 -16.86 14.07
N ALA A 436 9.80 -16.85 13.31
CA ALA A 436 9.18 -18.08 12.81
C ALA A 436 9.73 -18.51 11.45
N PHE A 437 10.13 -17.55 10.63
CA PHE A 437 10.68 -17.79 9.30
C PHE A 437 12.09 -17.23 9.21
N THR A 438 13.01 -18.03 8.68
CA THR A 438 14.41 -17.63 8.47
C THR A 438 14.60 -16.76 7.22
N GLU A 439 13.57 -16.74 6.36
CA GLU A 439 13.58 -15.94 5.14
C GLU A 439 13.18 -14.49 5.45
N THR A 440 13.91 -13.54 4.87
CA THR A 440 13.53 -12.13 4.89
C THR A 440 12.39 -11.89 3.90
N SER A 441 11.35 -11.19 4.32
CA SER A 441 10.24 -10.78 3.45
C SER A 441 10.76 -9.97 2.25
N PRO A 442 10.32 -10.26 1.01
CA PRO A 442 10.63 -9.41 -0.13
C PRO A 442 10.06 -8.00 0.11
N GLU A 443 10.68 -7.01 -0.51
CA GLU A 443 10.15 -5.66 -0.49
C GLU A 443 8.83 -5.60 -1.31
N ALA A 444 7.88 -4.78 -0.88
CA ALA A 444 6.56 -4.73 -1.51
C ALA A 444 6.64 -4.44 -3.02
N TYR A 445 7.52 -3.54 -3.44
CA TYR A 445 7.70 -3.22 -4.87
C TYR A 445 8.33 -4.35 -5.69
N GLU A 446 9.21 -5.19 -5.10
CA GLU A 446 9.70 -6.39 -5.79
C GLU A 446 8.52 -7.30 -6.15
N ARG A 447 7.62 -7.52 -5.19
CA ARG A 447 6.43 -8.35 -5.39
C ARG A 447 5.49 -7.75 -6.44
N LEU A 448 5.16 -6.47 -6.30
CA LEU A 448 4.21 -5.81 -7.18
C LEU A 448 4.73 -5.69 -8.62
N ILE A 449 6.01 -5.36 -8.83
CA ILE A 449 6.61 -5.33 -10.17
C ILE A 449 6.55 -6.72 -10.81
N LEU A 450 6.92 -7.76 -10.06
CA LEU A 450 6.85 -9.12 -10.57
C LEU A 450 5.42 -9.52 -10.96
N ASP A 451 4.43 -9.21 -10.11
CA ASP A 451 3.02 -9.51 -10.38
C ASP A 451 2.48 -8.75 -11.60
N VAL A 452 2.90 -7.50 -11.81
CA VAL A 452 2.62 -6.76 -13.06
C VAL A 452 3.18 -7.49 -14.28
N LEU A 453 4.46 -7.91 -14.23
CA LEU A 453 5.10 -8.60 -15.36
C LEU A 453 4.50 -9.98 -15.63
N LEU A 454 3.96 -10.63 -14.61
CA LEU A 454 3.24 -11.89 -14.71
C LEU A 454 1.79 -11.73 -15.16
N GLY A 455 1.20 -10.54 -15.00
CA GLY A 455 -0.23 -10.32 -15.21
C GLY A 455 -1.07 -10.92 -14.09
N ASP A 456 -0.60 -10.83 -12.87
CA ASP A 456 -1.26 -11.37 -11.69
C ASP A 456 -1.83 -10.25 -10.82
N PRO A 457 -3.11 -9.91 -10.96
CA PRO A 457 -3.68 -8.70 -10.39
C PRO A 457 -4.31 -8.81 -8.98
N PRO A 458 -4.21 -9.89 -8.17
CA PRO A 458 -4.92 -9.99 -6.87
C PRO A 458 -4.58 -8.88 -5.87
N LEU A 459 -3.35 -8.34 -5.95
CA LEU A 459 -2.84 -7.32 -5.04
C LEU A 459 -3.03 -5.88 -5.55
N PHE A 460 -3.80 -5.69 -6.63
CA PHE A 460 -4.01 -4.37 -7.22
C PHE A 460 -5.47 -3.97 -7.11
N PRO A 461 -5.75 -2.81 -6.47
CA PRO A 461 -7.11 -2.28 -6.39
C PRO A 461 -7.69 -2.03 -7.79
N GLN A 462 -8.95 -2.34 -7.96
CA GLN A 462 -9.68 -1.96 -9.17
C GLN A 462 -10.33 -0.59 -9.01
N HIS A 463 -10.78 -0.01 -10.14
CA HIS A 463 -11.44 1.28 -10.14
C HIS A 463 -12.67 1.30 -9.22
N GLU A 464 -13.46 0.24 -9.16
CA GLU A 464 -14.63 0.14 -8.28
C GLU A 464 -14.26 0.28 -6.80
N GLU A 465 -13.17 -0.36 -6.35
CA GLU A 465 -12.69 -0.25 -4.97
C GLU A 465 -12.22 1.18 -4.65
N VAL A 466 -11.55 1.82 -5.60
CA VAL A 466 -11.10 3.22 -5.48
C VAL A 466 -12.30 4.16 -5.41
N GLU A 467 -13.28 3.99 -6.28
CA GLU A 467 -14.50 4.82 -6.30
C GLU A 467 -15.32 4.65 -5.02
N LEU A 468 -15.53 3.41 -4.55
CA LEU A 468 -16.23 3.14 -3.30
C LEU A 468 -15.51 3.77 -2.11
N SER A 469 -14.17 3.72 -2.09
CA SER A 469 -13.39 4.38 -1.04
C SER A 469 -13.56 5.90 -1.04
N TRP A 470 -13.66 6.53 -2.21
CA TRP A 470 -13.99 7.95 -2.33
C TRP A 470 -15.43 8.26 -1.92
N GLN A 471 -16.40 7.45 -2.34
CA GLN A 471 -17.80 7.61 -1.93
C GLN A 471 -17.98 7.58 -0.40
N ILE A 472 -17.15 6.79 0.29
CA ILE A 472 -17.14 6.74 1.75
C ILE A 472 -16.48 7.99 2.34
N LEU A 473 -15.35 8.44 1.78
CA LEU A 473 -14.54 9.47 2.43
C LEU A 473 -14.91 10.91 2.03
N ASP A 474 -15.38 11.16 0.82
CA ASP A 474 -15.74 12.51 0.35
C ASP A 474 -16.71 13.23 1.29
N PRO A 475 -17.81 12.60 1.78
CA PRO A 475 -18.71 13.26 2.73
C PRO A 475 -18.02 13.72 4.03
N VAL A 476 -17.01 12.99 4.49
CA VAL A 476 -16.23 13.37 5.69
C VAL A 476 -15.36 14.58 5.39
N ILE A 477 -14.68 14.58 4.25
CA ILE A 477 -13.81 15.67 3.81
C ILE A 477 -14.65 16.94 3.56
N GLU A 478 -15.79 16.83 2.89
CA GLU A 478 -16.73 17.93 2.67
C GLU A 478 -17.28 18.50 3.99
N TYR A 479 -17.57 17.63 4.95
CA TYR A 479 -17.98 18.05 6.28
C TYR A 479 -16.86 18.85 6.94
N TRP A 480 -15.62 18.36 6.94
CA TRP A 480 -14.47 19.04 7.53
C TRP A 480 -14.13 20.36 6.85
N ALA A 481 -14.30 20.46 5.54
CA ALA A 481 -14.07 21.71 4.79
C ALA A 481 -14.98 22.86 5.26
N LYS A 482 -16.15 22.55 5.83
CA LYS A 482 -17.10 23.53 6.37
C LYS A 482 -16.83 23.87 7.85
N GLN A 483 -15.92 23.14 8.50
CA GLN A 483 -15.51 23.40 9.87
C GLN A 483 -14.32 24.35 9.89
N GLY A 484 -14.03 24.95 11.02
CA GLY A 484 -12.87 25.82 11.23
C GLY A 484 -11.52 25.10 11.08
N ARG A 485 -10.51 25.55 11.81
CA ARG A 485 -9.20 24.90 11.82
C ARG A 485 -9.26 23.49 12.42
N PRO A 486 -8.42 22.55 11.97
CA PRO A 486 -8.23 21.27 12.64
C PRO A 486 -7.79 21.45 14.10
N ASP A 487 -8.11 20.48 14.95
CA ASP A 487 -7.70 20.52 16.35
C ASP A 487 -6.17 20.39 16.47
N PRO A 488 -5.52 21.16 17.37
CA PRO A 488 -4.10 21.03 17.59
C PRO A 488 -3.77 19.72 18.32
N TYR A 489 -2.58 19.15 18.06
CA TYR A 489 -2.03 18.07 18.87
C TYR A 489 -0.50 18.17 19.00
N PRO A 490 0.06 17.83 20.18
CA PRO A 490 1.50 17.85 20.40
C PRO A 490 2.22 16.77 19.58
N PRO A 491 3.43 17.05 19.06
CA PRO A 491 4.27 16.01 18.45
C PRO A 491 4.62 14.94 19.49
N GLY A 492 4.67 13.67 19.05
CA GLY A 492 4.88 12.52 19.93
C GLY A 492 3.64 12.04 20.68
N SER A 493 2.50 12.73 20.56
CA SER A 493 1.20 12.27 21.09
C SER A 493 0.54 11.23 20.16
N TRP A 494 -0.68 10.80 20.51
CA TRP A 494 -1.49 9.91 19.67
C TRP A 494 -2.63 10.64 18.95
N GLY A 495 -2.53 11.94 18.78
CA GLY A 495 -3.49 12.77 18.06
C GLY A 495 -4.23 13.77 18.96
N PRO A 496 -5.25 14.45 18.42
CA PRO A 496 -6.01 15.46 19.15
C PRO A 496 -6.99 14.82 20.15
N ALA A 497 -7.32 15.58 21.21
CA ALA A 497 -8.29 15.15 22.22
C ALA A 497 -9.68 14.81 21.65
N SER A 498 -10.07 15.42 20.53
CA SER A 498 -11.33 15.10 19.84
C SER A 498 -11.37 13.64 19.34
N ALA A 499 -10.22 13.05 18.98
CA ALA A 499 -10.14 11.66 18.60
C ALA A 499 -10.37 10.71 19.78
N ASP A 500 -9.84 11.05 20.97
CA ASP A 500 -10.12 10.30 22.20
C ASP A 500 -11.59 10.45 22.61
N ALA A 501 -12.13 11.66 22.51
CA ALA A 501 -13.54 11.93 22.79
C ALA A 501 -14.48 11.15 21.85
N MET A 502 -14.10 10.93 20.59
CA MET A 502 -14.84 10.10 19.65
C MET A 502 -14.99 8.66 20.16
N MET A 503 -13.89 8.03 20.61
CA MET A 503 -13.91 6.69 21.19
C MET A 503 -14.67 6.62 22.50
N ALA A 504 -14.45 7.62 23.38
CA ALA A 504 -15.06 7.65 24.71
C ALA A 504 -16.60 7.74 24.67
N ARG A 505 -17.18 8.36 23.63
CA ARG A 505 -18.65 8.40 23.43
C ARG A 505 -19.24 7.00 23.24
N ASP A 506 -18.46 6.09 22.67
CA ASP A 506 -18.83 4.69 22.49
C ASP A 506 -18.38 3.78 23.66
N GLY A 507 -17.86 4.38 24.76
CA GLY A 507 -17.31 3.66 25.91
C GLY A 507 -16.02 2.91 25.60
N ARG A 508 -15.26 3.35 24.62
CA ARG A 508 -14.02 2.73 24.12
C ARG A 508 -12.83 3.66 24.21
N THR A 509 -11.66 3.12 24.02
CA THR A 509 -10.40 3.87 23.98
C THR A 509 -9.55 3.41 22.80
N TRP A 510 -8.72 4.32 22.29
CA TRP A 510 -7.71 3.95 21.32
C TRP A 510 -6.69 3.03 21.96
N ARG A 511 -6.36 1.94 21.25
CA ARG A 511 -5.16 1.20 21.58
C ARG A 511 -3.95 2.11 21.35
N GLN A 512 -3.04 2.08 22.29
CA GLN A 512 -1.69 2.67 22.14
C GLN A 512 -0.75 1.53 21.76
N PRO A 513 -0.27 1.51 20.51
CA PRO A 513 0.56 0.44 19.98
C PRO A 513 1.90 0.30 20.68
#